data_9bfee4bdd5c06c23b4a88d9f40f141af
#
_entry.id   9bfee4bdd5c06c23b4a88d9f40f141af
#
_cell.length_a   1.000
_cell.length_b   1.000
_cell.length_c   1.000
_cell.angle_alpha   90.00
_cell.angle_beta   90.00
_cell.angle_gamma   90.00
#
_symmetry.space_group_name_H-M   'P 1'
#
loop_
_entity.id
_entity.type
_entity.pdbx_description
1 polymer ?
#
loop_
_entity_poly.entity_id
_entity_poly.type
_entity_poly.pdbx_seq_one_letter_code
_entity_poly.pdbx_strand_id
1 'polypeptide(L)'
;MLSFNASDASGAGGLAGDVATIAAMGAHCLPVVTAVVLRDTAEVFEHENLDPDTIAEQARHILEDVPITAWKVGFLGNAEGVSAVAEVLSDYPDVPLVTYLPSVAWIDEDEQQQYLDALRELVLPQTVVLVGNHKTLTDFLLPDWDNERSPSARELAVAAAQSGAQHVLVTGMQLPNQYVDNVLANAQGPITGEKFERFETAFVGAGDTLSAALAALLSVGAELHSAVSEALSFLDQSLDAGFRPGMGNVVPDRFFWALPPADEDGAEPAFEEVEAEPEPAPKTPRRMH
;
A
#
# COMPACT_ATOMS: atom_id res chain seq x y z
N MET A 1 -12.02 7.06 -5.53
CA MET A 1 -10.87 6.48 -6.25
C MET A 1 -10.95 4.95 -6.26
N LEU A 2 -10.27 4.28 -7.18
CA LEU A 2 -10.28 2.83 -7.26
C LEU A 2 -8.88 2.27 -6.95
N SER A 3 -8.83 1.20 -6.14
CA SER A 3 -7.59 0.49 -5.79
C SER A 3 -7.65 -0.95 -6.28
N PHE A 4 -6.65 -1.36 -7.07
CA PHE A 4 -6.35 -2.74 -7.40
C PHE A 4 -5.27 -3.26 -6.46
N ASN A 5 -5.57 -4.26 -5.67
CA ASN A 5 -4.61 -4.87 -4.77
C ASN A 5 -5.09 -6.24 -4.30
N ALA A 6 -4.20 -7.01 -3.68
CA ALA A 6 -4.56 -8.28 -3.07
C ALA A 6 -5.34 -8.11 -1.77
N SER A 7 -6.18 -9.09 -1.46
CA SER A 7 -6.79 -9.25 -0.15
C SER A 7 -5.76 -9.78 0.84
N ASP A 8 -5.54 -9.08 1.95
CA ASP A 8 -4.63 -9.43 3.04
C ASP A 8 -5.44 -9.59 4.34
N ALA A 9 -5.59 -10.83 4.81
CA ALA A 9 -6.36 -11.14 6.00
C ALA A 9 -5.68 -10.66 7.31
N SER A 10 -4.39 -10.32 7.28
CA SER A 10 -3.70 -9.74 8.44
C SER A 10 -4.13 -8.29 8.71
N GLY A 11 -4.77 -7.63 7.72
CA GLY A 11 -5.12 -6.21 7.79
C GLY A 11 -3.92 -5.26 7.73
N ALA A 12 -2.71 -5.81 7.62
CA ALA A 12 -1.47 -5.00 7.64
C ALA A 12 -1.25 -4.21 6.35
N GLY A 13 -1.57 -4.80 5.19
CA GLY A 13 -1.40 -4.19 3.87
C GLY A 13 -2.54 -4.57 2.93
N GLY A 14 -2.25 -4.58 1.63
CA GLY A 14 -3.20 -4.93 0.60
C GLY A 14 -4.45 -4.04 0.60
N LEU A 15 -5.58 -4.56 0.10
CA LEU A 15 -6.84 -3.80 0.06
C LEU A 15 -7.34 -3.36 1.43
N ALA A 16 -7.11 -4.14 2.49
CA ALA A 16 -7.52 -3.74 3.84
C ALA A 16 -6.79 -2.47 4.28
N GLY A 17 -5.47 -2.42 4.04
CA GLY A 17 -4.65 -1.22 4.27
C GLY A 17 -5.06 -0.04 3.41
N ASP A 18 -5.35 -0.28 2.13
CA ASP A 18 -5.79 0.76 1.20
C ASP A 18 -7.13 1.37 1.60
N VAL A 19 -8.14 0.54 1.90
CA VAL A 19 -9.47 1.02 2.31
C VAL A 19 -9.39 1.86 3.58
N ALA A 20 -8.64 1.38 4.59
CA ALA A 20 -8.46 2.10 5.84
C ALA A 20 -7.77 3.46 5.61
N THR A 21 -6.67 3.48 4.85
CA THR A 21 -5.91 4.70 4.56
C THR A 21 -6.73 5.69 3.74
N ILE A 22 -7.35 5.25 2.65
CA ILE A 22 -8.15 6.12 1.77
C ILE A 22 -9.32 6.73 2.53
N ALA A 23 -9.99 5.95 3.39
CA ALA A 23 -11.06 6.46 4.25
C ALA A 23 -10.52 7.47 5.28
N ALA A 24 -9.36 7.20 5.87
CA ALA A 24 -8.68 8.09 6.79
C ALA A 24 -8.30 9.43 6.15
N MET A 25 -7.96 9.42 4.87
CA MET A 25 -7.67 10.61 4.06
C MET A 25 -8.94 11.31 3.52
N GLY A 26 -10.14 10.85 3.93
CA GLY A 26 -11.41 11.48 3.57
C GLY A 26 -11.94 11.14 2.18
N ALA A 27 -11.38 10.12 1.51
CA ALA A 27 -11.82 9.67 0.20
C ALA A 27 -12.61 8.34 0.29
N HIS A 28 -13.40 8.05 -0.75
CA HIS A 28 -14.10 6.77 -0.88
C HIS A 28 -13.27 5.79 -1.72
N CYS A 29 -12.96 4.62 -1.15
CA CYS A 29 -12.23 3.56 -1.83
C CYS A 29 -13.20 2.60 -2.53
N LEU A 30 -12.93 2.32 -3.80
CA LEU A 30 -13.54 1.24 -4.59
C LEU A 30 -12.50 0.12 -4.70
N PRO A 31 -12.60 -0.94 -3.86
CA PRO A 31 -11.57 -1.98 -3.82
C PRO A 31 -11.84 -3.06 -4.86
N VAL A 32 -10.86 -3.34 -5.71
CA VAL A 32 -10.84 -4.45 -6.67
C VAL A 32 -9.82 -5.48 -6.22
N VAL A 33 -10.28 -6.69 -5.94
CA VAL A 33 -9.41 -7.80 -5.51
C VAL A 33 -8.70 -8.39 -6.71
N THR A 34 -7.37 -8.52 -6.62
CA THR A 34 -6.51 -9.10 -7.68
C THR A 34 -5.99 -10.47 -7.31
N ALA A 35 -5.77 -10.71 -6.04
CA ALA A 35 -5.29 -11.97 -5.47
C ALA A 35 -5.71 -12.08 -4.01
N VAL A 36 -5.53 -13.25 -3.43
CA VAL A 36 -5.62 -13.46 -1.98
C VAL A 36 -4.24 -13.85 -1.47
N VAL A 37 -3.69 -13.11 -0.51
CA VAL A 37 -2.38 -13.39 0.08
C VAL A 37 -2.57 -14.15 1.39
N LEU A 38 -1.92 -15.31 1.49
CA LEU A 38 -1.88 -16.14 2.70
C LEU A 38 -0.64 -15.75 3.49
N ARG A 39 -0.85 -15.03 4.57
CA ARG A 39 0.23 -14.49 5.40
C ARG A 39 -0.18 -14.28 6.84
N ASP A 40 0.81 -14.10 7.69
CA ASP A 40 0.65 -13.46 9.00
C ASP A 40 1.31 -12.06 9.02
N THR A 41 1.53 -11.49 10.18
CA THR A 41 2.19 -10.18 10.31
C THR A 41 3.72 -10.24 10.15
N ALA A 42 4.31 -11.44 10.08
CA ALA A 42 5.76 -11.63 9.92
C ALA A 42 6.15 -11.91 8.47
N GLU A 43 5.44 -12.83 7.79
CA GLU A 43 5.83 -13.30 6.46
C GLU A 43 4.63 -13.67 5.57
N VAL A 44 4.89 -13.74 4.28
CA VAL A 44 3.96 -14.24 3.26
C VAL A 44 4.31 -15.68 2.98
N PHE A 45 3.32 -16.59 3.03
CA PHE A 45 3.49 -18.02 2.78
C PHE A 45 3.15 -18.40 1.35
N GLU A 46 2.05 -17.83 0.83
CA GLU A 46 1.49 -18.19 -0.47
C GLU A 46 0.54 -17.12 -0.97
N HIS A 47 0.14 -17.18 -2.23
CA HIS A 47 -0.96 -16.38 -2.77
C HIS A 47 -1.78 -17.19 -3.77
N GLU A 48 -3.04 -16.81 -3.89
CA GLU A 48 -3.97 -17.33 -4.87
C GLU A 48 -4.37 -16.21 -5.82
N ASN A 49 -4.10 -16.40 -7.11
CA ASN A 49 -4.45 -15.42 -8.13
C ASN A 49 -5.94 -15.47 -8.46
N LEU A 50 -6.58 -14.31 -8.62
CA LEU A 50 -7.89 -14.26 -9.22
C LEU A 50 -7.77 -14.40 -10.74
N ASP A 51 -8.83 -14.95 -11.33
CA ASP A 51 -8.99 -15.00 -12.78
C ASP A 51 -8.95 -13.57 -13.37
N PRO A 52 -8.16 -13.33 -14.45
CA PRO A 52 -8.00 -12.00 -15.04
C PRO A 52 -9.31 -11.35 -15.50
N ASP A 53 -10.23 -12.14 -16.07
CA ASP A 53 -11.55 -11.64 -16.48
C ASP A 53 -12.35 -11.18 -15.25
N THR A 54 -12.27 -11.92 -14.14
CA THR A 54 -12.91 -11.54 -12.88
C THR A 54 -12.37 -10.21 -12.34
N ILE A 55 -11.05 -9.98 -12.44
CA ILE A 55 -10.43 -8.71 -12.02
C ILE A 55 -10.96 -7.56 -12.87
N ALA A 56 -10.95 -7.72 -14.21
CA ALA A 56 -11.43 -6.70 -15.13
C ALA A 56 -12.93 -6.41 -14.96
N GLU A 57 -13.76 -7.43 -14.77
CA GLU A 57 -15.20 -7.28 -14.59
C GLU A 57 -15.57 -6.56 -13.28
N GLN A 58 -14.88 -6.84 -12.16
CA GLN A 58 -15.06 -6.07 -10.92
C GLN A 58 -14.89 -4.58 -11.17
N ALA A 59 -13.80 -4.20 -11.87
CA ALA A 59 -13.50 -2.80 -12.15
C ALA A 59 -14.53 -2.19 -13.12
N ARG A 60 -14.81 -2.85 -14.25
CA ARG A 60 -15.70 -2.32 -15.29
C ARG A 60 -17.12 -2.10 -14.78
N HIS A 61 -17.66 -3.03 -13.98
CA HIS A 61 -19.01 -2.87 -13.42
C HIS A 61 -19.12 -1.66 -12.49
N ILE A 62 -18.12 -1.42 -11.64
CA ILE A 62 -18.17 -0.26 -10.74
C ILE A 62 -17.89 1.06 -11.47
N LEU A 63 -17.08 1.03 -12.53
CA LEU A 63 -16.77 2.21 -13.34
C LEU A 63 -17.95 2.69 -14.19
N GLU A 64 -18.93 1.82 -14.50
CA GLU A 64 -20.18 2.21 -15.13
C GLU A 64 -21.09 3.05 -14.22
N ASP A 65 -20.96 2.89 -12.90
CA ASP A 65 -21.80 3.54 -11.89
C ASP A 65 -21.08 4.73 -11.20
N VAL A 66 -19.79 4.58 -10.88
CA VAL A 66 -19.06 5.53 -10.05
C VAL A 66 -17.89 6.16 -10.81
N PRO A 67 -17.92 7.49 -11.07
CA PRO A 67 -16.76 8.16 -11.64
C PRO A 67 -15.59 8.15 -10.67
N ILE A 68 -14.39 7.93 -11.19
CA ILE A 68 -13.16 7.91 -10.41
C ILE A 68 -12.25 9.10 -10.75
N THR A 69 -11.41 9.47 -9.81
CA THR A 69 -10.50 10.63 -9.91
C THR A 69 -9.04 10.25 -9.67
N ALA A 70 -8.75 9.03 -9.24
CA ALA A 70 -7.40 8.48 -9.14
C ALA A 70 -7.44 6.97 -9.10
N TRP A 71 -6.33 6.34 -9.53
CA TRP A 71 -6.04 4.93 -9.39
C TRP A 71 -4.93 4.69 -8.37
N LYS A 72 -5.04 3.57 -7.64
CA LYS A 72 -3.93 2.96 -6.92
C LYS A 72 -3.77 1.52 -7.38
N VAL A 73 -2.54 1.14 -7.69
CA VAL A 73 -2.16 -0.24 -8.01
C VAL A 73 -1.18 -0.72 -6.96
N GLY A 74 -1.45 -1.89 -6.36
CA GLY A 74 -0.56 -2.64 -5.49
C GLY A 74 -0.14 -3.98 -6.12
N PHE A 75 -0.22 -5.09 -5.35
CA PHE A 75 0.08 -6.41 -5.87
C PHE A 75 -1.08 -6.92 -6.75
N LEU A 76 -0.77 -7.33 -7.98
CA LEU A 76 -1.75 -7.72 -8.99
C LEU A 76 -1.86 -9.24 -9.22
N GLY A 77 -1.20 -10.02 -8.37
CA GLY A 77 -1.18 -11.47 -8.46
C GLY A 77 -0.08 -11.97 -9.40
N ASN A 78 -0.37 -12.10 -10.68
CA ASN A 78 0.54 -12.61 -11.70
C ASN A 78 0.57 -11.69 -12.95
N ALA A 79 1.31 -12.08 -13.99
CA ALA A 79 1.45 -11.33 -15.24
C ALA A 79 0.12 -11.15 -15.99
N GLU A 80 -0.77 -12.12 -15.94
CA GLU A 80 -2.10 -12.06 -16.53
C GLU A 80 -2.98 -11.05 -15.79
N GLY A 81 -2.91 -11.00 -14.46
CA GLY A 81 -3.58 -9.97 -13.64
C GLY A 81 -3.06 -8.57 -13.94
N VAL A 82 -1.74 -8.42 -14.13
CA VAL A 82 -1.13 -7.16 -14.57
C VAL A 82 -1.69 -6.73 -15.93
N SER A 83 -1.81 -7.66 -16.89
CA SER A 83 -2.34 -7.38 -18.24
C SER A 83 -3.79 -6.93 -18.18
N ALA A 84 -4.63 -7.62 -17.41
CA ALA A 84 -6.05 -7.29 -17.26
C ALA A 84 -6.25 -5.89 -16.63
N VAL A 85 -5.46 -5.56 -15.60
CA VAL A 85 -5.52 -4.23 -14.97
C VAL A 85 -5.01 -3.15 -15.92
N ALA A 86 -3.91 -3.38 -16.64
CA ALA A 86 -3.36 -2.41 -17.58
C ALA A 86 -4.33 -2.08 -18.72
N GLU A 87 -5.11 -3.07 -19.19
CA GLU A 87 -6.17 -2.85 -20.18
C GLU A 87 -7.25 -1.91 -19.62
N VAL A 88 -7.73 -2.15 -18.39
CA VAL A 88 -8.72 -1.27 -17.75
C VAL A 88 -8.20 0.14 -17.60
N LEU A 89 -6.95 0.29 -17.13
CA LEU A 89 -6.32 1.61 -16.96
C LEU A 89 -6.23 2.38 -18.28
N SER A 90 -5.94 1.69 -19.38
CA SER A 90 -5.78 2.30 -20.72
C SER A 90 -7.05 2.97 -21.26
N ASP A 91 -8.22 2.57 -20.78
CA ASP A 91 -9.50 3.19 -21.12
C ASP A 91 -9.69 4.57 -20.46
N TYR A 92 -8.86 4.92 -19.47
CA TYR A 92 -8.96 6.14 -18.65
C TYR A 92 -7.62 6.89 -18.52
N PRO A 93 -7.00 7.30 -19.64
CA PRO A 93 -5.62 7.82 -19.66
C PRO A 93 -5.41 9.15 -18.89
N ASP A 94 -6.50 9.89 -18.64
CA ASP A 94 -6.46 11.17 -17.93
C ASP A 94 -6.55 11.03 -16.41
N VAL A 95 -6.83 9.83 -15.89
CA VAL A 95 -6.96 9.57 -14.45
C VAL A 95 -5.57 9.23 -13.86
N PRO A 96 -5.05 10.00 -12.90
CA PRO A 96 -3.71 9.78 -12.36
C PRO A 96 -3.59 8.41 -11.67
N LEU A 97 -2.49 7.72 -11.96
CA LEU A 97 -2.15 6.41 -11.43
C LEU A 97 -0.97 6.50 -10.45
N VAL A 98 -1.18 6.02 -9.23
CA VAL A 98 -0.12 5.71 -8.26
C VAL A 98 0.12 4.20 -8.24
N THR A 99 1.32 3.79 -8.63
CA THR A 99 1.74 2.38 -8.61
C THR A 99 2.67 2.13 -7.43
N TYR A 100 2.29 1.24 -6.54
CA TYR A 100 3.15 0.74 -5.47
C TYR A 100 3.83 -0.56 -5.91
N LEU A 101 5.15 -0.58 -5.83
CA LEU A 101 5.96 -1.77 -6.05
C LEU A 101 6.26 -2.46 -4.71
N PRO A 102 5.51 -3.50 -4.33
CA PRO A 102 5.83 -4.30 -3.14
C PRO A 102 7.07 -5.17 -3.39
N SER A 103 7.68 -5.66 -2.33
CA SER A 103 8.62 -6.77 -2.46
C SER A 103 7.84 -8.03 -2.85
N VAL A 104 8.28 -8.69 -3.89
CA VAL A 104 7.72 -9.98 -4.39
C VAL A 104 8.75 -11.12 -4.27
N ALA A 105 9.74 -10.95 -3.40
CA ALA A 105 10.83 -11.93 -3.20
C ALA A 105 10.36 -13.28 -2.61
N TRP A 106 9.11 -13.41 -2.24
CA TRP A 106 8.47 -14.64 -1.76
C TRP A 106 7.79 -15.45 -2.88
N ILE A 107 7.72 -14.91 -4.10
CA ILE A 107 7.22 -15.57 -5.31
C ILE A 107 8.37 -16.35 -5.97
N ASP A 108 8.06 -17.45 -6.65
CA ASP A 108 9.02 -18.19 -7.46
C ASP A 108 9.72 -17.28 -8.48
N GLU A 109 11.01 -17.52 -8.74
CA GLU A 109 11.85 -16.61 -9.53
C GLU A 109 11.34 -16.40 -10.97
N ASP A 110 10.86 -17.46 -11.63
CA ASP A 110 10.34 -17.37 -12.99
C ASP A 110 9.02 -16.58 -13.02
N GLU A 111 8.12 -16.79 -12.07
CA GLU A 111 6.86 -16.07 -11.94
C GLU A 111 7.11 -14.61 -11.55
N GLN A 112 8.05 -14.36 -10.64
CA GLN A 112 8.48 -13.01 -10.26
C GLN A 112 8.97 -12.22 -11.47
N GLN A 113 9.82 -12.82 -12.30
CA GLN A 113 10.36 -12.16 -13.49
C GLN A 113 9.25 -11.80 -14.47
N GLN A 114 8.32 -12.73 -14.76
CA GLN A 114 7.17 -12.48 -15.64
C GLN A 114 6.28 -11.35 -15.10
N TYR A 115 5.99 -11.36 -13.80
CA TYR A 115 5.21 -10.32 -13.14
C TYR A 115 5.86 -8.93 -13.27
N LEU A 116 7.17 -8.83 -12.96
CA LEU A 116 7.90 -7.58 -13.01
C LEU A 116 8.07 -7.07 -14.45
N ASP A 117 8.28 -7.94 -15.41
CA ASP A 117 8.34 -7.56 -16.84
C ASP A 117 7.00 -7.03 -17.33
N ALA A 118 5.90 -7.72 -17.02
CA ALA A 118 4.56 -7.24 -17.36
C ALA A 118 4.25 -5.88 -16.70
N LEU A 119 4.61 -5.69 -15.42
CA LEU A 119 4.45 -4.42 -14.72
C LEU A 119 5.24 -3.29 -15.39
N ARG A 120 6.48 -3.58 -15.79
CA ARG A 120 7.36 -2.62 -16.48
C ARG A 120 6.81 -2.21 -17.84
N GLU A 121 6.31 -3.18 -18.62
CA GLU A 121 5.87 -2.95 -19.99
C GLU A 121 4.47 -2.34 -20.09
N LEU A 122 3.56 -2.71 -19.20
CA LEU A 122 2.14 -2.40 -19.35
C LEU A 122 1.63 -1.33 -18.37
N VAL A 123 2.14 -1.29 -17.13
CA VAL A 123 1.64 -0.39 -16.09
C VAL A 123 2.51 0.86 -15.94
N LEU A 124 3.84 0.72 -15.98
CA LEU A 124 4.72 1.90 -15.83
C LEU A 124 4.49 2.99 -16.86
N PRO A 125 4.17 2.71 -18.14
CA PRO A 125 3.87 3.77 -19.11
C PRO A 125 2.66 4.63 -18.76
N GLN A 126 1.78 4.13 -17.89
CA GLN A 126 0.56 4.82 -17.44
C GLN A 126 0.74 5.46 -16.05
N THR A 127 1.89 5.22 -15.39
CA THR A 127 2.13 5.59 -13.99
C THR A 127 2.57 7.05 -13.86
N VAL A 128 1.83 7.82 -13.05
CA VAL A 128 2.21 9.18 -12.65
C VAL A 128 3.27 9.14 -11.55
N VAL A 129 3.08 8.30 -10.52
CA VAL A 129 4.06 8.11 -9.45
C VAL A 129 4.26 6.63 -9.15
N LEU A 130 5.48 6.15 -9.36
CA LEU A 130 5.93 4.85 -8.88
C LEU A 130 6.44 4.99 -7.44
N VAL A 131 5.85 4.27 -6.50
CA VAL A 131 6.21 4.27 -5.07
C VAL A 131 6.90 2.95 -4.72
N GLY A 132 8.01 3.02 -4.01
CA GLY A 132 8.69 1.82 -3.52
C GLY A 132 9.87 2.15 -2.59
N ASN A 133 10.33 1.15 -1.85
CA ASN A 133 11.54 1.34 -1.08
C ASN A 133 12.79 1.31 -1.98
N HIS A 134 13.85 1.93 -1.50
CA HIS A 134 15.10 2.10 -2.27
C HIS A 134 15.64 0.77 -2.81
N LYS A 135 15.65 -0.30 -2.00
CA LYS A 135 16.15 -1.61 -2.43
C LYS A 135 15.27 -2.23 -3.52
N THR A 136 13.96 -2.30 -3.30
CA THR A 136 13.02 -2.90 -4.25
C THR A 136 13.03 -2.15 -5.59
N LEU A 137 13.09 -0.82 -5.56
CA LEU A 137 13.20 0.00 -6.78
C LEU A 137 14.55 -0.20 -7.48
N THR A 138 15.64 -0.37 -6.74
CA THR A 138 16.96 -0.64 -7.34
C THR A 138 16.95 -1.99 -8.05
N ASP A 139 16.50 -3.03 -7.38
CA ASP A 139 16.44 -4.39 -7.94
C ASP A 139 15.54 -4.43 -9.20
N PHE A 140 14.46 -3.67 -9.21
CA PHE A 140 13.51 -3.62 -10.32
C PHE A 140 13.98 -2.75 -11.50
N LEU A 141 14.43 -1.52 -11.24
CA LEU A 141 14.75 -0.54 -12.28
C LEU A 141 16.20 -0.63 -12.78
N LEU A 142 17.11 -1.09 -11.95
CA LEU A 142 18.54 -1.13 -12.20
C LEU A 142 19.13 -2.50 -11.79
N PRO A 143 18.64 -3.63 -12.34
CA PRO A 143 19.07 -4.97 -11.91
C PRO A 143 20.58 -5.21 -12.08
N ASP A 144 21.20 -4.56 -13.05
CA ASP A 144 22.65 -4.66 -13.35
C ASP A 144 23.49 -3.58 -12.64
N TRP A 145 22.95 -2.95 -11.56
CA TRP A 145 23.69 -1.92 -10.83
C TRP A 145 24.87 -2.51 -10.08
N ASP A 146 26.08 -2.27 -10.57
CA ASP A 146 27.34 -2.84 -10.05
C ASP A 146 28.26 -1.81 -9.35
N ASN A 147 27.79 -0.57 -9.16
CA ASN A 147 28.57 0.46 -8.48
C ASN A 147 28.69 0.20 -6.97
N GLU A 148 29.83 0.58 -6.38
CA GLU A 148 30.06 0.46 -4.92
C GLU A 148 29.05 1.26 -4.08
N ARG A 149 28.51 2.35 -4.63
CA ARG A 149 27.47 3.15 -3.99
C ARG A 149 26.06 2.72 -4.44
N SER A 150 25.10 2.91 -3.58
CA SER A 150 23.69 2.78 -3.94
C SER A 150 23.26 3.85 -4.95
N PRO A 151 22.29 3.57 -5.85
CA PRO A 151 21.77 4.56 -6.78
C PRO A 151 21.05 5.69 -6.05
N SER A 152 21.15 6.89 -6.55
CA SER A 152 20.41 8.06 -6.08
C SER A 152 18.95 8.02 -6.56
N ALA A 153 18.07 8.79 -5.91
CA ALA A 153 16.68 8.94 -6.34
C ALA A 153 16.57 9.41 -7.80
N ARG A 154 17.51 10.27 -8.27
CA ARG A 154 17.57 10.71 -9.67
C ARG A 154 17.89 9.55 -10.62
N GLU A 155 18.84 8.69 -10.30
CA GLU A 155 19.20 7.54 -11.15
C GLU A 155 18.04 6.56 -11.27
N LEU A 156 17.33 6.31 -10.17
CA LEU A 156 16.12 5.52 -10.18
C LEU A 156 15.01 6.19 -11.02
N ALA A 157 14.84 7.50 -10.90
CA ALA A 157 13.86 8.25 -11.69
C ALA A 157 14.18 8.29 -13.18
N VAL A 158 15.46 8.35 -13.56
CA VAL A 158 15.89 8.24 -14.97
C VAL A 158 15.55 6.85 -15.52
N ALA A 159 15.81 5.78 -14.76
CA ALA A 159 15.48 4.43 -15.19
C ALA A 159 13.95 4.20 -15.28
N ALA A 160 13.17 4.70 -14.33
CA ALA A 160 11.72 4.64 -14.37
C ALA A 160 11.13 5.41 -15.57
N ALA A 161 11.70 6.57 -15.91
CA ALA A 161 11.29 7.37 -17.07
C ALA A 161 11.55 6.64 -18.40
N GLN A 162 12.59 5.79 -18.48
CA GLN A 162 12.83 4.92 -19.64
C GLN A 162 11.71 3.88 -19.83
N SER A 163 11.04 3.49 -18.75
CA SER A 163 9.87 2.60 -18.75
C SER A 163 8.54 3.37 -18.77
N GLY A 164 8.57 4.71 -18.89
CA GLY A 164 7.40 5.57 -19.07
C GLY A 164 6.82 6.18 -17.78
N ALA A 165 7.27 5.80 -16.60
CA ALA A 165 6.80 6.41 -15.35
C ALA A 165 7.28 7.87 -15.21
N GLN A 166 6.38 8.78 -14.83
CA GLN A 166 6.68 10.21 -14.79
C GLN A 166 7.55 10.61 -13.59
N HIS A 167 7.25 10.01 -12.41
CA HIS A 167 7.92 10.29 -11.14
C HIS A 167 8.16 9.01 -10.36
N VAL A 168 9.15 9.05 -9.46
CA VAL A 168 9.41 7.97 -8.49
C VAL A 168 9.46 8.56 -7.09
N LEU A 169 8.70 7.99 -6.17
CA LEU A 169 8.81 8.24 -4.74
C LEU A 169 9.63 7.12 -4.11
N VAL A 170 10.89 7.40 -3.88
CA VAL A 170 11.86 6.47 -3.27
C VAL A 170 11.81 6.62 -1.77
N THR A 171 11.51 5.55 -1.04
CA THR A 171 11.46 5.56 0.43
C THR A 171 12.62 4.79 1.05
N GLY A 172 12.99 5.15 2.28
CA GLY A 172 13.97 4.42 3.08
C GLY A 172 15.41 4.53 2.58
N MET A 173 15.78 5.61 1.87
CA MET A 173 17.16 5.89 1.52
C MET A 173 17.96 6.19 2.80
N GLN A 174 18.95 5.37 3.09
CA GLN A 174 19.70 5.49 4.34
C GLN A 174 20.56 6.73 4.38
N LEU A 175 20.46 7.49 5.46
CA LEU A 175 21.28 8.64 5.78
C LEU A 175 22.13 8.37 7.03
N PRO A 176 23.23 9.16 7.25
CA PRO A 176 23.94 9.15 8.52
C PRO A 176 23.02 9.48 9.72
N ASN A 177 23.44 9.08 10.93
CA ASN A 177 22.77 9.42 12.20
C ASN A 177 21.33 8.86 12.36
N GLN A 178 21.08 7.66 11.83
CA GLN A 178 19.80 6.95 11.99
C GLN A 178 18.59 7.65 11.34
N TYR A 179 18.82 8.42 10.30
CA TYR A 179 17.75 8.97 9.47
C TYR A 179 17.56 8.19 8.17
N VAL A 180 16.37 8.28 7.62
CA VAL A 180 16.03 7.84 6.27
C VAL A 180 15.50 9.03 5.49
N ASP A 181 15.85 9.10 4.22
CA ASP A 181 15.33 10.09 3.28
C ASP A 181 14.26 9.45 2.40
N ASN A 182 13.15 10.15 2.20
CA ASN A 182 12.06 9.74 1.31
C ASN A 182 11.93 10.83 0.26
N VAL A 183 12.22 10.51 -0.99
CA VAL A 183 12.44 11.51 -2.05
C VAL A 183 11.54 11.25 -3.24
N LEU A 184 10.72 12.23 -3.60
CA LEU A 184 10.08 12.31 -4.92
C LEU A 184 11.08 12.87 -5.92
N ALA A 185 11.30 12.16 -7.02
CA ALA A 185 12.18 12.59 -8.09
C ALA A 185 11.58 12.30 -9.47
N ASN A 186 12.05 13.03 -10.46
CA ASN A 186 11.89 12.73 -11.88
C ASN A 186 13.25 12.67 -12.58
N ALA A 187 13.28 12.50 -13.90
CA ALA A 187 14.52 12.41 -14.67
C ALA A 187 15.40 13.68 -14.55
N GLN A 188 14.83 14.84 -14.22
CA GLN A 188 15.56 16.09 -14.03
C GLN A 188 16.24 16.15 -12.65
N GLY A 189 15.69 15.47 -11.64
CA GLY A 189 16.24 15.41 -10.29
C GLY A 189 15.20 15.31 -9.19
N PRO A 190 15.63 15.44 -7.93
CA PRO A 190 14.72 15.51 -6.77
C PRO A 190 13.78 16.72 -6.86
N ILE A 191 12.52 16.51 -6.47
CA ILE A 191 11.45 17.53 -6.45
C ILE A 191 11.15 17.95 -5.02
N THR A 192 10.86 16.99 -4.15
CA THR A 192 10.58 17.19 -2.73
C THR A 192 10.92 15.91 -1.96
N GLY A 193 10.97 15.98 -0.65
CA GLY A 193 11.20 14.81 0.20
C GLY A 193 11.18 15.18 1.67
N GLU A 194 11.03 14.15 2.49
CA GLU A 194 10.98 14.27 3.95
C GLU A 194 11.94 13.28 4.59
N LYS A 195 12.59 13.72 5.67
CA LYS A 195 13.51 12.88 6.43
C LYS A 195 12.84 12.41 7.70
N PHE A 196 12.85 11.10 7.88
CA PHE A 196 12.31 10.46 9.07
C PHE A 196 13.44 9.96 9.95
N GLU A 197 13.20 9.94 11.25
CA GLU A 197 14.00 9.16 12.17
C GLU A 197 13.78 7.67 11.88
N ARG A 198 14.86 6.89 11.89
CA ARG A 198 14.75 5.46 11.58
C ARG A 198 14.20 4.74 12.80
N PHE A 199 13.07 4.09 12.64
CA PHE A 199 12.52 3.20 13.64
C PHE A 199 13.41 1.96 13.85
N GLU A 200 13.57 1.51 15.10
CA GLU A 200 14.32 0.29 15.43
C GLU A 200 13.52 -1.00 15.17
N THR A 201 12.33 -0.89 14.61
CA THR A 201 11.42 -2.00 14.35
C THR A 201 11.09 -2.14 12.86
N ALA A 202 10.68 -3.34 12.47
CA ALA A 202 10.17 -3.59 11.12
C ALA A 202 8.67 -3.36 11.06
N PHE A 203 8.23 -2.72 9.99
CA PHE A 203 6.82 -2.48 9.70
C PHE A 203 6.35 -3.31 8.51
N VAL A 204 5.09 -3.68 8.54
CA VAL A 204 4.37 -4.27 7.39
C VAL A 204 3.20 -3.37 7.00
N GLY A 205 2.99 -3.16 5.70
CA GLY A 205 1.92 -2.32 5.17
C GLY A 205 2.25 -0.82 5.04
N ALA A 206 3.48 -0.39 5.38
CA ALA A 206 3.89 1.01 5.25
C ALA A 206 3.81 1.53 3.81
N GLY A 207 4.20 0.71 2.82
CA GLY A 207 4.15 1.08 1.40
C GLY A 207 2.72 1.19 0.86
N ASP A 208 1.82 0.27 1.25
CA ASP A 208 0.40 0.38 0.94
C ASP A 208 -0.20 1.65 1.56
N THR A 209 0.11 1.94 2.83
CA THR A 209 -0.34 3.16 3.51
C THR A 209 0.10 4.41 2.77
N LEU A 210 1.39 4.54 2.43
CA LEU A 210 1.91 5.71 1.72
C LEU A 210 1.27 5.89 0.33
N SER A 211 1.25 4.83 -0.46
CA SER A 211 0.73 4.90 -1.83
C SER A 211 -0.78 5.16 -1.87
N ALA A 212 -1.53 4.61 -0.92
CA ALA A 212 -2.96 4.86 -0.78
C ALA A 212 -3.25 6.30 -0.33
N ALA A 213 -2.49 6.84 0.64
CA ALA A 213 -2.60 8.23 1.07
C ALA A 213 -2.30 9.21 -0.08
N LEU A 214 -1.20 8.97 -0.82
CA LEU A 214 -0.84 9.78 -1.98
C LEU A 214 -1.94 9.76 -3.05
N ALA A 215 -2.46 8.58 -3.39
CA ALA A 215 -3.52 8.44 -4.38
C ALA A 215 -4.83 9.13 -3.92
N ALA A 216 -5.17 9.06 -2.63
CA ALA A 216 -6.31 9.75 -2.06
C ALA A 216 -6.18 11.28 -2.19
N LEU A 217 -5.01 11.83 -1.90
CA LEU A 217 -4.75 13.28 -2.04
C LEU A 217 -4.81 13.73 -3.51
N LEU A 218 -4.23 12.95 -4.43
CA LEU A 218 -4.34 13.25 -5.86
C LEU A 218 -5.80 13.15 -6.34
N SER A 219 -6.60 12.28 -5.77
CA SER A 219 -8.01 12.10 -6.13
C SER A 219 -8.89 13.32 -5.84
N VAL A 220 -8.48 14.16 -4.89
CA VAL A 220 -9.15 15.43 -4.56
C VAL A 220 -8.50 16.65 -5.23
N GLY A 221 -7.53 16.43 -6.13
CA GLY A 221 -6.89 17.47 -6.93
C GLY A 221 -5.74 18.19 -6.23
N ALA A 222 -5.13 17.61 -5.20
CA ALA A 222 -3.93 18.18 -4.58
C ALA A 222 -2.76 18.21 -5.57
N GLU A 223 -1.96 19.28 -5.51
CA GLU A 223 -0.71 19.39 -6.28
C GLU A 223 0.29 18.32 -5.83
N LEU A 224 0.99 17.70 -6.78
CA LEU A 224 1.79 16.50 -6.54
C LEU A 224 2.79 16.66 -5.39
N HIS A 225 3.55 17.77 -5.34
CA HIS A 225 4.55 17.95 -4.29
C HIS A 225 3.91 18.09 -2.90
N SER A 226 2.77 18.79 -2.80
CA SER A 226 2.02 18.92 -1.54
C SER A 226 1.40 17.60 -1.11
N ALA A 227 0.85 16.84 -2.07
CA ALA A 227 0.30 15.51 -1.84
C ALA A 227 1.37 14.53 -1.31
N VAL A 228 2.59 14.59 -1.85
CA VAL A 228 3.70 13.76 -1.36
C VAL A 228 4.11 14.14 0.05
N SER A 229 4.29 15.43 0.36
CA SER A 229 4.66 15.87 1.71
C SER A 229 3.57 15.52 2.74
N GLU A 230 2.31 15.67 2.40
CA GLU A 230 1.19 15.30 3.28
C GLU A 230 1.07 13.78 3.46
N ALA A 231 1.22 12.99 2.39
CA ALA A 231 1.21 11.53 2.46
C ALA A 231 2.37 10.98 3.29
N LEU A 232 3.57 11.58 3.18
CA LEU A 232 4.73 11.22 4.00
C LEU A 232 4.50 11.59 5.47
N SER A 233 3.96 12.78 5.77
CA SER A 233 3.61 13.18 7.14
C SER A 233 2.55 12.25 7.75
N PHE A 234 1.54 11.86 7.00
CA PHE A 234 0.55 10.86 7.42
C PHE A 234 1.20 9.51 7.72
N LEU A 235 2.11 9.06 6.83
CA LEU A 235 2.84 7.81 7.05
C LEU A 235 3.66 7.86 8.34
N ASP A 236 4.45 8.92 8.56
CA ASP A 236 5.31 9.08 9.74
C ASP A 236 4.51 8.96 11.03
N GLN A 237 3.40 9.68 11.13
CA GLN A 237 2.48 9.62 12.27
C GLN A 237 1.82 8.24 12.43
N SER A 238 1.46 7.59 11.32
CA SER A 238 0.90 6.23 11.35
C SER A 238 1.93 5.18 11.83
N LEU A 239 3.22 5.40 11.52
CA LEU A 239 4.31 4.53 11.97
C LEU A 239 4.64 4.78 13.46
N ASP A 240 4.65 6.03 13.89
CA ASP A 240 4.90 6.41 15.29
C ASP A 240 3.83 5.83 16.23
N ALA A 241 2.56 5.87 15.81
CA ALA A 241 1.44 5.26 16.52
C ALA A 241 1.27 3.74 16.22
N GLY A 242 2.20 3.14 15.49
CA GLY A 242 2.09 1.74 15.03
C GLY A 242 1.95 0.74 16.17
N PHE A 243 1.20 -0.31 15.95
CA PHE A 243 0.90 -1.34 16.95
C PHE A 243 1.22 -2.76 16.45
N ARG A 244 1.32 -3.71 17.39
CA ARG A 244 1.55 -5.13 17.09
C ARG A 244 0.26 -5.92 17.32
N PRO A 245 -0.47 -6.30 16.25
CA PRO A 245 -1.67 -7.14 16.42
C PRO A 245 -1.33 -8.59 16.80
N GLY A 246 -0.09 -9.01 16.60
CA GLY A 246 0.41 -10.35 16.87
C GLY A 246 1.90 -10.38 17.19
N MET A 247 2.57 -11.51 16.97
CA MET A 247 4.00 -11.69 17.28
C MET A 247 4.93 -11.20 16.16
N GLY A 248 4.40 -10.81 15.01
CA GLY A 248 5.18 -10.37 13.84
C GLY A 248 5.57 -8.89 13.87
N ASN A 249 5.56 -8.29 12.70
CA ASN A 249 5.94 -6.90 12.48
C ASN A 249 4.88 -5.92 12.99
N VAL A 250 5.29 -4.67 13.18
CA VAL A 250 4.40 -3.56 13.54
C VAL A 250 3.55 -3.17 12.32
N VAL A 251 2.28 -2.88 12.56
CA VAL A 251 1.33 -2.38 11.57
C VAL A 251 1.13 -0.89 11.80
N PRO A 252 1.13 -0.03 10.75
CA PRO A 252 0.82 1.38 10.89
C PRO A 252 -0.58 1.61 11.45
N ASP A 253 -0.74 2.46 12.45
CA ASP A 253 -2.06 2.91 12.89
C ASP A 253 -2.57 4.02 11.95
N ARG A 254 -3.50 3.66 11.09
CA ARG A 254 -4.09 4.56 10.09
C ARG A 254 -5.17 5.47 10.65
N PHE A 255 -5.52 5.28 11.92
CA PHE A 255 -6.52 6.06 12.66
C PHE A 255 -5.95 6.67 13.95
N PHE A 256 -4.65 6.95 13.96
CA PHE A 256 -3.92 7.46 15.11
C PHE A 256 -4.58 8.68 15.77
N TRP A 257 -5.26 9.54 15.02
CA TRP A 257 -5.99 10.69 15.56
C TRP A 257 -7.33 10.33 16.24
N ALA A 258 -7.86 9.13 16.01
CA ALA A 258 -9.13 8.69 16.59
C ALA A 258 -8.98 8.12 18.01
N LEU A 259 -7.74 7.88 18.43
CA LEU A 259 -7.44 7.42 19.78
C LEU A 259 -7.59 8.60 20.75
N PRO A 260 -8.23 8.41 21.92
CA PRO A 260 -8.19 9.44 22.97
C PRO A 260 -6.73 9.71 23.34
N PRO A 261 -6.36 10.97 23.70
CA PRO A 261 -5.03 11.26 24.18
C PRO A 261 -4.74 10.31 25.35
N ALA A 262 -3.54 9.70 25.35
CA ALA A 262 -3.10 8.88 26.48
C ALA A 262 -3.19 9.73 27.74
N ASP A 263 -3.89 9.25 28.77
CA ASP A 263 -3.95 9.92 30.06
C ASP A 263 -2.51 10.09 30.57
N GLU A 264 -2.19 11.26 31.08
CA GLU A 264 -0.83 11.61 31.56
C GLU A 264 -0.28 10.63 32.63
N ASP A 265 -1.11 9.74 33.14
CA ASP A 265 -0.78 8.72 34.15
C ASP A 265 -0.39 7.34 33.58
N GLY A 266 -0.29 7.15 32.26
CA GLY A 266 0.20 5.91 31.64
C GLY A 266 -0.69 4.68 31.88
N ALA A 267 -1.94 4.86 32.23
CA ALA A 267 -2.91 3.77 32.32
C ALA A 267 -3.40 3.40 30.93
N GLU A 268 -3.11 2.18 30.48
CA GLU A 268 -3.78 1.60 29.32
C GLU A 268 -5.29 1.71 29.52
N PRO A 269 -6.09 2.08 28.49
CA PRO A 269 -7.54 2.11 28.61
C PRO A 269 -8.02 0.71 29.03
N ALA A 270 -8.53 0.61 30.25
CA ALA A 270 -9.15 -0.60 30.71
C ALA A 270 -10.35 -0.89 29.80
N PHE A 271 -10.28 -1.94 28.97
CA PHE A 271 -11.48 -2.49 28.39
C PHE A 271 -12.37 -2.89 29.55
N GLU A 272 -13.49 -2.20 29.75
CA GLU A 272 -14.52 -2.66 30.66
C GLU A 272 -14.91 -4.08 30.21
N GLU A 273 -14.55 -5.07 31.03
CA GLU A 273 -15.10 -6.42 30.87
C GLU A 273 -16.62 -6.28 30.96
N VAL A 274 -17.28 -6.43 29.81
CA VAL A 274 -18.73 -6.55 29.79
C VAL A 274 -19.03 -7.81 30.58
N GLU A 275 -19.47 -7.65 31.86
CA GLU A 275 -19.95 -8.77 32.67
C GLU A 275 -21.02 -9.49 31.85
N ALA A 276 -20.75 -10.74 31.50
CA ALA A 276 -21.70 -11.57 30.81
C ALA A 276 -22.94 -11.70 31.69
N GLU A 277 -24.11 -11.27 31.22
CA GLU A 277 -25.36 -11.49 31.90
C GLU A 277 -25.52 -13.01 32.22
N PRO A 278 -25.88 -13.36 33.44
CA PRO A 278 -26.01 -14.77 33.81
C PRO A 278 -27.06 -15.47 32.92
N GLU A 279 -26.70 -16.60 32.37
CA GLU A 279 -27.60 -17.44 31.58
C GLU A 279 -28.94 -17.68 32.31
N PRO A 280 -30.09 -17.52 31.63
CA PRO A 280 -31.39 -17.80 32.26
C PRO A 280 -31.50 -19.28 32.62
N ALA A 281 -31.86 -19.54 33.86
CA ALA A 281 -32.01 -20.88 34.42
C ALA A 281 -32.88 -21.79 33.53
N PRO A 282 -32.56 -23.09 33.38
CA PRO A 282 -33.28 -24.02 32.52
C PRO A 282 -34.74 -24.17 32.98
N LYS A 283 -35.67 -23.91 32.06
CA LYS A 283 -37.11 -24.06 32.29
C LYS A 283 -37.46 -25.54 32.54
N THR A 284 -37.94 -25.86 33.71
CA THR A 284 -38.44 -27.17 34.08
C THR A 284 -39.58 -27.61 33.16
N PRO A 285 -39.60 -28.85 32.63
CA PRO A 285 -40.68 -29.29 31.74
C PRO A 285 -41.99 -29.42 32.52
N ARG A 286 -43.03 -28.74 32.03
CA ARG A 286 -44.41 -28.91 32.52
C ARG A 286 -44.88 -30.32 32.20
N ARG A 287 -45.20 -31.11 33.23
CA ARG A 287 -45.95 -32.36 33.09
C ARG A 287 -47.40 -32.05 32.62
N MET A 288 -47.74 -32.61 31.43
CA MET A 288 -49.12 -32.69 31.02
C MET A 288 -49.85 -33.78 31.84
N HIS A 289 -51.00 -33.43 32.39
CA HIS A 289 -52.03 -34.38 32.87
C HIS A 289 -53.13 -34.47 31.82
#